data_7fe462b1a137c2cd71349532f17761d5
#
_entry.id   7fe462b1a137c2cd71349532f17761d5
#
_cell.length_a   1.000
_cell.length_b   1.000
_cell.length_c   1.000
_cell.angle_alpha   90.00
_cell.angle_beta   90.00
_cell.angle_gamma   90.00
#
_symmetry.space_group_name_H-M   'P 1'
#
loop_
_entity.id
_entity.type
_entity.pdbx_description
1 polymer ?
#
loop_
_entity_poly.entity_id
_entity_poly.type
_entity_poly.pdbx_seq_one_letter_code
_entity_poly.pdbx_strand_id
1 'polypeptide(L)'
;MHDAKEEVRARLNIEDVIGEYVQLKRAGRNLKGLSPFTDERTPSFMVSPEKQIWHDFSSGKGGDIFTFVMLVEGMDFRQALEHLARKAGVDLSLFSGGDGRTAKRRARAGEALKLAANFYQQNLVKNSAAREYAVKKRRLNRQTIGDFIIGYAPDQGDALTKALEKRGFSRRELADAGLVNRFGGDLFRGRMMVVLSDSSGEVVGFTGRIIRDDPRAPKYLNTPQTLLFDKSRHIFGLYQAKEA
;
A
#
# COMPACT_ATOMS: atom_id res chain seq x y z
N MET A 1 -21.62 -21.37 0.92
CA MET A 1 -20.94 -20.10 1.25
C MET A 1 -20.21 -19.68 -0.03
N HIS A 2 -20.70 -18.63 -0.69
CA HIS A 2 -20.05 -18.16 -1.94
C HIS A 2 -18.68 -17.59 -1.54
N ASP A 3 -17.61 -18.09 -2.11
CA ASP A 3 -16.26 -17.64 -1.84
C ASP A 3 -16.02 -16.33 -2.61
N ALA A 4 -15.47 -15.31 -1.96
CA ALA A 4 -15.11 -14.02 -2.56
C ALA A 4 -14.24 -14.19 -3.82
N LYS A 5 -13.35 -15.17 -3.82
CA LYS A 5 -12.50 -15.54 -4.95
C LYS A 5 -13.35 -15.95 -6.17
N GLU A 6 -14.34 -16.81 -5.96
CA GLU A 6 -15.20 -17.29 -7.05
C GLU A 6 -16.10 -16.18 -7.60
N GLU A 7 -16.59 -15.27 -6.75
CA GLU A 7 -17.38 -14.12 -7.20
C GLU A 7 -16.55 -13.15 -8.06
N VAL A 8 -15.32 -12.84 -7.62
CA VAL A 8 -14.39 -12.01 -8.42
C VAL A 8 -14.06 -12.69 -9.74
N ARG A 9 -13.79 -13.99 -9.70
CA ARG A 9 -13.47 -14.80 -10.89
C ARG A 9 -14.62 -14.85 -11.90
N ALA A 10 -15.86 -14.91 -11.41
CA ALA A 10 -17.05 -14.95 -12.26
C ALA A 10 -17.31 -13.62 -13.02
N ARG A 11 -16.76 -12.50 -12.54
CA ARG A 11 -16.97 -11.16 -13.12
C ARG A 11 -15.81 -10.67 -13.99
N LEU A 12 -14.68 -11.35 -13.99
CA LEU A 12 -13.49 -10.95 -14.74
C LEU A 12 -13.09 -12.05 -15.72
N ASN A 13 -12.82 -11.66 -16.96
CA ASN A 13 -12.22 -12.55 -17.94
C ASN A 13 -10.69 -12.46 -17.83
N ILE A 14 -10.03 -13.61 -17.91
CA ILE A 14 -8.57 -13.68 -17.80
C ILE A 14 -7.85 -12.86 -18.88
N GLU A 15 -8.39 -12.87 -20.10
CA GLU A 15 -7.84 -12.14 -21.23
C GLU A 15 -7.89 -10.61 -21.03
N ASP A 16 -8.94 -10.10 -20.38
CA ASP A 16 -9.08 -8.67 -20.11
C ASP A 16 -8.08 -8.23 -19.03
N VAL A 17 -7.94 -9.04 -17.96
CA VAL A 17 -6.99 -8.77 -16.88
C VAL A 17 -5.55 -8.82 -17.39
N ILE A 18 -5.19 -9.87 -18.13
CA ILE A 18 -3.82 -10.05 -18.63
C ILE A 18 -3.51 -9.08 -19.77
N GLY A 19 -4.51 -8.71 -20.56
CA GLY A 19 -4.36 -7.78 -21.68
C GLY A 19 -3.92 -6.37 -21.29
N GLU A 20 -4.02 -6.00 -20.00
CA GLU A 20 -3.49 -4.74 -19.48
C GLU A 20 -1.96 -4.75 -19.33
N TYR A 21 -1.37 -5.94 -19.22
CA TYR A 21 0.07 -6.13 -18.99
C TYR A 21 0.78 -6.71 -20.21
N VAL A 22 0.07 -7.51 -21.00
CA VAL A 22 0.65 -8.28 -22.12
C VAL A 22 -0.17 -8.05 -23.39
N GLN A 23 0.50 -7.67 -24.47
CA GLN A 23 -0.15 -7.59 -25.78
C GLN A 23 -0.48 -8.99 -26.29
N LEU A 24 -1.75 -9.38 -26.17
CA LEU A 24 -2.24 -10.70 -26.57
C LEU A 24 -2.68 -10.73 -28.03
N LYS A 25 -2.33 -11.79 -28.78
CA LYS A 25 -2.77 -12.07 -30.15
C LYS A 25 -3.44 -13.43 -30.21
N ARG A 26 -4.46 -13.60 -31.03
CA ARG A 26 -5.14 -14.88 -31.21
C ARG A 26 -4.21 -15.98 -31.74
N ALA A 27 -4.31 -17.16 -31.13
CA ALA A 27 -3.63 -18.39 -31.53
C ALA A 27 -4.60 -19.57 -31.42
N GLY A 28 -5.47 -19.72 -32.40
CA GLY A 28 -6.60 -20.69 -32.40
C GLY A 28 -7.64 -20.34 -31.34
N ARG A 29 -7.90 -21.26 -30.40
CA ARG A 29 -8.82 -21.04 -29.26
C ARG A 29 -8.20 -20.27 -28.10
N ASN A 30 -6.87 -20.16 -28.12
CA ASN A 30 -6.10 -19.47 -27.07
C ASN A 30 -5.61 -18.11 -27.58
N LEU A 31 -5.01 -17.35 -26.64
CA LEU A 31 -4.27 -16.12 -26.92
C LEU A 31 -2.80 -16.34 -26.58
N LYS A 32 -1.89 -15.65 -27.28
CA LYS A 32 -0.46 -15.70 -27.00
C LYS A 32 0.15 -14.30 -26.99
N GLY A 33 1.22 -14.13 -26.21
CA GLY A 33 2.00 -12.91 -26.12
C GLY A 33 3.45 -13.19 -25.73
N LEU A 34 4.24 -12.13 -25.60
CA LEU A 34 5.56 -12.22 -25.00
C LEU A 34 5.42 -12.39 -23.49
N SER A 35 6.34 -13.13 -22.88
CA SER A 35 6.37 -13.31 -21.42
C SER A 35 6.61 -11.99 -20.70
N PRO A 36 5.80 -11.65 -19.68
CA PRO A 36 6.10 -10.53 -18.79
C PRO A 36 7.13 -10.88 -17.71
N PHE A 37 7.63 -12.12 -17.69
CA PHE A 37 8.54 -12.64 -16.66
C PHE A 37 9.95 -12.89 -17.15
N THR A 38 10.16 -12.90 -18.48
CA THR A 38 11.45 -13.15 -19.13
C THR A 38 11.62 -12.23 -20.32
N ASP A 39 12.87 -11.87 -20.62
CA ASP A 39 13.20 -11.12 -21.85
C ASP A 39 13.26 -12.11 -23.03
N GLU A 40 12.23 -12.09 -23.90
CA GLU A 40 12.12 -12.98 -25.05
C GLU A 40 11.64 -12.24 -26.31
N ARG A 41 12.01 -12.79 -27.48
CA ARG A 41 11.56 -12.26 -28.78
C ARG A 41 10.47 -13.10 -29.46
N THR A 42 10.29 -14.32 -28.99
CA THR A 42 9.30 -15.26 -29.54
C THR A 42 8.19 -15.47 -28.51
N PRO A 43 6.91 -15.22 -28.86
CA PRO A 43 5.82 -15.37 -27.91
C PRO A 43 5.72 -16.79 -27.35
N SER A 44 5.88 -16.93 -26.02
CA SER A 44 5.76 -18.18 -25.28
C SER A 44 4.69 -18.14 -24.18
N PHE A 45 4.10 -16.98 -23.94
CA PHE A 45 3.05 -16.80 -22.96
C PHE A 45 1.69 -17.11 -23.57
N MET A 46 0.96 -18.08 -22.99
CA MET A 46 -0.33 -18.56 -23.49
C MET A 46 -1.44 -18.30 -22.49
N VAL A 47 -2.59 -17.84 -22.98
CA VAL A 47 -3.82 -17.65 -22.19
C VAL A 47 -4.94 -18.47 -22.80
N SER A 48 -5.65 -19.22 -21.97
CA SER A 48 -6.84 -19.98 -22.35
C SER A 48 -8.10 -19.32 -21.78
N PRO A 49 -8.87 -18.55 -22.57
CA PRO A 49 -10.11 -17.95 -22.11
C PRO A 49 -11.15 -18.98 -21.67
N GLU A 50 -11.24 -20.11 -22.36
CA GLU A 50 -12.19 -21.19 -22.03
C GLU A 50 -11.91 -21.81 -20.66
N LYS A 51 -10.61 -22.00 -20.31
CA LYS A 51 -10.21 -22.61 -19.05
C LYS A 51 -9.95 -21.59 -17.96
N GLN A 52 -9.92 -20.30 -18.28
CA GLN A 52 -9.57 -19.20 -17.36
C GLN A 52 -8.21 -19.41 -16.68
N ILE A 53 -7.22 -19.87 -17.48
CA ILE A 53 -5.84 -20.10 -17.05
C ILE A 53 -4.84 -19.53 -18.04
N TRP A 54 -3.65 -19.26 -17.54
CA TRP A 54 -2.48 -18.91 -18.36
C TRP A 54 -1.31 -19.84 -18.06
N HIS A 55 -0.39 -19.94 -19.01
CA HIS A 55 0.88 -20.66 -18.86
C HIS A 55 1.97 -19.94 -19.65
N ASP A 56 3.10 -19.71 -19.00
CA ASP A 56 4.30 -19.16 -19.61
C ASP A 56 5.37 -20.27 -19.77
N PHE A 57 5.59 -20.65 -21.02
CA PHE A 57 6.53 -21.74 -21.35
C PHE A 57 7.99 -21.33 -21.16
N SER A 58 8.33 -20.04 -21.17
CA SER A 58 9.70 -19.56 -20.97
C SER A 58 10.13 -19.60 -19.50
N SER A 59 9.24 -19.24 -18.58
CA SER A 59 9.53 -19.23 -17.15
C SER A 59 9.02 -20.48 -16.40
N GLY A 60 8.19 -21.31 -17.05
CA GLY A 60 7.52 -22.45 -16.44
C GLY A 60 6.41 -22.09 -15.46
N LYS A 61 6.01 -20.81 -15.41
CA LYS A 61 4.96 -20.29 -14.51
C LYS A 61 3.58 -20.45 -15.14
N GLY A 62 2.54 -20.57 -14.32
CA GLY A 62 1.16 -20.64 -14.79
C GLY A 62 0.15 -20.51 -13.66
N GLY A 63 -1.13 -20.33 -14.00
CA GLY A 63 -2.18 -20.24 -13.00
C GLY A 63 -3.44 -19.52 -13.48
N ASP A 64 -4.19 -18.96 -12.54
CA ASP A 64 -5.38 -18.14 -12.76
C ASP A 64 -5.06 -16.62 -12.73
N ILE A 65 -6.09 -15.76 -12.80
CA ILE A 65 -5.93 -14.29 -12.74
C ILE A 65 -5.27 -13.82 -11.45
N PHE A 66 -5.51 -14.50 -10.33
CA PHE A 66 -4.91 -14.13 -9.05
C PHE A 66 -3.41 -14.41 -9.05
N THR A 67 -3.02 -15.61 -9.48
CA THR A 67 -1.61 -16.00 -9.61
C THR A 67 -0.86 -15.06 -10.55
N PHE A 68 -1.50 -14.64 -11.66
CA PHE A 68 -0.90 -13.70 -12.59
C PHE A 68 -0.61 -12.34 -11.92
N VAL A 69 -1.63 -11.73 -11.30
CA VAL A 69 -1.50 -10.42 -10.65
C VAL A 69 -0.52 -10.48 -9.49
N MET A 70 -0.53 -11.56 -8.69
CA MET A 70 0.45 -11.77 -7.62
C MET A 70 1.89 -11.72 -8.15
N LEU A 71 2.16 -12.36 -9.28
CA LEU A 71 3.51 -12.45 -9.85
C LEU A 71 3.94 -11.17 -10.56
N VAL A 72 3.06 -10.53 -11.33
CA VAL A 72 3.40 -9.33 -12.10
C VAL A 72 3.53 -8.11 -11.19
N GLU A 73 2.62 -7.98 -10.21
CA GLU A 73 2.56 -6.85 -9.30
C GLU A 73 3.39 -7.02 -8.01
N GLY A 74 3.91 -8.25 -7.77
CA GLY A 74 4.63 -8.56 -6.53
C GLY A 74 3.72 -8.52 -5.30
N MET A 75 2.45 -8.87 -5.46
CA MET A 75 1.43 -8.84 -4.41
C MET A 75 1.26 -10.19 -3.73
N ASP A 76 0.80 -10.20 -2.48
CA ASP A 76 0.27 -11.42 -1.85
C ASP A 76 -1.17 -11.69 -2.35
N PHE A 77 -1.68 -12.92 -2.05
CA PHE A 77 -3.02 -13.32 -2.47
C PHE A 77 -4.12 -12.38 -2.00
N ARG A 78 -4.01 -11.85 -0.80
CA ARG A 78 -5.00 -10.95 -0.23
C ARG A 78 -5.02 -9.60 -0.98
N GLN A 79 -3.86 -9.06 -1.26
CA GLN A 79 -3.69 -7.82 -2.04
C GLN A 79 -4.22 -8.01 -3.47
N ALA A 80 -3.91 -9.14 -4.12
CA ALA A 80 -4.41 -9.49 -5.44
C ALA A 80 -5.94 -9.64 -5.45
N LEU A 81 -6.52 -10.28 -4.41
CA LEU A 81 -7.96 -10.39 -4.25
C LEU A 81 -8.62 -9.02 -4.06
N GLU A 82 -8.07 -8.16 -3.21
CA GLU A 82 -8.57 -6.80 -2.99
C GLU A 82 -8.45 -5.94 -4.27
N HIS A 83 -7.37 -6.09 -5.03
CA HIS A 83 -7.15 -5.41 -6.31
C HIS A 83 -8.19 -5.83 -7.36
N LEU A 84 -8.32 -7.14 -7.60
CA LEU A 84 -9.25 -7.68 -8.58
C LEU A 84 -10.72 -7.50 -8.18
N ALA A 85 -11.04 -7.52 -6.89
CA ALA A 85 -12.38 -7.25 -6.40
C ALA A 85 -12.83 -5.81 -6.69
N ARG A 86 -11.96 -4.83 -6.51
CA ARG A 86 -12.23 -3.43 -6.90
C ARG A 86 -12.53 -3.32 -8.39
N LYS A 87 -11.75 -4.01 -9.22
CA LYS A 87 -11.93 -4.05 -10.67
C LYS A 87 -13.22 -4.74 -11.07
N ALA A 88 -13.59 -5.81 -10.37
CA ALA A 88 -14.83 -6.56 -10.59
C ALA A 88 -16.09 -5.87 -10.01
N GLY A 89 -15.96 -4.78 -9.26
CA GLY A 89 -17.07 -4.18 -8.52
C GLY A 89 -17.62 -5.11 -7.42
N VAL A 90 -16.77 -5.96 -6.82
CA VAL A 90 -17.14 -6.91 -5.78
C VAL A 90 -16.83 -6.32 -4.41
N ASP A 91 -17.85 -6.19 -3.57
CA ASP A 91 -17.67 -5.80 -2.16
C ASP A 91 -17.23 -7.01 -1.32
N LEU A 92 -15.94 -7.06 -1.00
CA LEU A 92 -15.36 -8.13 -0.19
C LEU A 92 -15.91 -8.18 1.24
N SER A 93 -16.52 -7.12 1.74
CA SER A 93 -17.11 -7.10 3.08
C SER A 93 -18.26 -8.11 3.22
N LEU A 94 -18.94 -8.39 2.12
CA LEU A 94 -20.06 -9.35 2.04
C LEU A 94 -19.60 -10.81 2.16
N PHE A 95 -18.32 -11.08 1.89
CA PHE A 95 -17.73 -12.43 1.88
C PHE A 95 -16.84 -12.71 3.08
N SER A 96 -16.50 -11.69 3.86
CA SER A 96 -15.73 -11.84 5.09
C SER A 96 -16.62 -12.52 6.14
N GLY A 97 -16.69 -13.84 6.08
CA GLY A 97 -17.23 -14.69 7.17
C GLY A 97 -16.40 -14.64 8.45
N GLY A 98 -15.45 -13.72 8.52
CA GLY A 98 -14.59 -13.38 9.64
C GLY A 98 -14.73 -11.91 9.95
N ASP A 99 -15.62 -11.61 10.88
CA ASP A 99 -15.70 -10.39 11.67
C ASP A 99 -15.68 -9.07 10.85
N GLY A 100 -16.86 -8.61 10.41
CA GLY A 100 -17.05 -7.25 9.83
C GLY A 100 -16.43 -6.13 10.69
N ARG A 101 -16.13 -6.41 11.96
CA ARG A 101 -15.35 -5.55 12.86
C ARG A 101 -13.93 -5.37 12.40
N THR A 102 -13.24 -6.43 11.90
CA THR A 102 -11.85 -6.33 11.42
C THR A 102 -11.78 -5.53 10.14
N ALA A 103 -12.70 -5.72 9.19
CA ALA A 103 -12.78 -4.91 7.97
C ALA A 103 -13.04 -3.43 8.30
N LYS A 104 -13.98 -3.14 9.19
CA LYS A 104 -14.27 -1.79 9.66
C LYS A 104 -13.07 -1.17 10.38
N ARG A 105 -12.37 -1.92 11.24
CA ARG A 105 -11.14 -1.45 11.91
C ARG A 105 -10.04 -1.11 10.91
N ARG A 106 -9.83 -1.94 9.88
CA ARG A 106 -8.86 -1.66 8.81
C ARG A 106 -9.20 -0.39 8.04
N ALA A 107 -10.46 -0.22 7.64
CA ALA A 107 -10.93 0.97 6.93
C ALA A 107 -10.71 2.23 7.77
N ARG A 108 -11.09 2.21 9.06
CA ARG A 108 -10.87 3.34 9.98
C ARG A 108 -9.40 3.63 10.23
N ALA A 109 -8.56 2.59 10.36
CA ALA A 109 -7.11 2.77 10.49
C ALA A 109 -6.51 3.42 9.22
N GLY A 110 -6.92 3.00 8.03
CA GLY A 110 -6.49 3.60 6.76
C GLY A 110 -6.90 5.08 6.63
N GLU A 111 -8.14 5.40 7.01
CA GLU A 111 -8.62 6.79 7.05
C GLU A 111 -7.78 7.64 8.03
N ALA A 112 -7.50 7.13 9.23
CA ALA A 112 -6.66 7.81 10.21
C ALA A 112 -5.23 8.07 9.68
N LEU A 113 -4.64 7.09 8.96
CA LEU A 113 -3.30 7.24 8.36
C LEU A 113 -3.27 8.31 7.26
N LYS A 114 -4.27 8.36 6.38
CA LYS A 114 -4.40 9.42 5.35
C LYS A 114 -4.50 10.81 5.97
N LEU A 115 -5.31 10.94 7.01
CA LEU A 115 -5.44 12.21 7.74
C LEU A 115 -4.16 12.59 8.50
N ALA A 116 -3.44 11.62 9.06
CA ALA A 116 -2.15 11.83 9.70
C ALA A 116 -1.09 12.30 8.69
N ALA A 117 -1.06 11.73 7.49
CA ALA A 117 -0.17 12.17 6.41
C ALA A 117 -0.39 13.64 6.08
N ASN A 118 -1.65 14.05 5.86
CA ASN A 118 -2.02 15.43 5.61
C ASN A 118 -1.65 16.36 6.78
N PHE A 119 -1.87 15.91 8.03
CA PHE A 119 -1.49 16.66 9.22
C PHE A 119 0.02 16.90 9.26
N TYR A 120 0.83 15.89 9.02
CA TYR A 120 2.29 16.03 9.01
C TYR A 120 2.78 16.93 7.88
N GLN A 121 2.21 16.84 6.67
CA GLN A 121 2.54 17.75 5.57
C GLN A 121 2.25 19.22 5.92
N GLN A 122 1.08 19.50 6.47
CA GLN A 122 0.73 20.86 6.90
C GLN A 122 1.68 21.38 7.97
N ASN A 123 2.11 20.53 8.91
CA ASN A 123 3.07 20.93 9.95
C ASN A 123 4.48 21.15 9.38
N LEU A 124 4.89 20.44 8.33
CA LEU A 124 6.16 20.74 7.65
C LEU A 124 6.12 22.14 7.03
N VAL A 125 5.01 22.52 6.39
CA VAL A 125 4.85 23.87 5.79
C VAL A 125 4.87 24.96 6.86
N LYS A 126 4.28 24.73 8.04
CA LYS A 126 4.18 25.71 9.12
C LYS A 126 5.46 25.85 9.95
N ASN A 127 6.30 24.82 10.00
CA ASN A 127 7.49 24.78 10.86
C ASN A 127 8.76 25.09 10.05
N SER A 128 9.35 26.28 10.28
CA SER A 128 10.55 26.73 9.55
C SER A 128 11.77 25.85 9.81
N ALA A 129 11.99 25.40 11.05
CA ALA A 129 13.13 24.54 11.40
C ALA A 129 13.01 23.15 10.74
N ALA A 130 11.80 22.58 10.68
CA ALA A 130 11.57 21.31 9.99
C ALA A 130 11.77 21.44 8.47
N ARG A 131 11.30 22.54 7.85
CA ARG A 131 11.56 22.83 6.44
C ARG A 131 13.05 23.01 6.15
N GLU A 132 13.74 23.77 6.97
CA GLU A 132 15.18 23.96 6.81
C GLU A 132 15.94 22.64 6.94
N TYR A 133 15.57 21.80 7.88
CA TYR A 133 16.12 20.46 8.01
C TYR A 133 15.89 19.63 6.74
N ALA A 134 14.65 19.58 6.21
CA ALA A 134 14.33 18.81 5.02
C ALA A 134 15.10 19.32 3.78
N VAL A 135 15.07 20.64 3.53
CA VAL A 135 15.62 21.23 2.31
C VAL A 135 17.14 21.41 2.40
N LYS A 136 17.66 22.05 3.48
CA LYS A 136 19.10 22.35 3.56
C LYS A 136 19.92 21.18 4.08
N LYS A 137 19.50 20.55 5.19
CA LYS A 137 20.29 19.46 5.80
C LYS A 137 20.13 18.14 5.07
N ARG A 138 18.91 17.82 4.58
CA ARG A 138 18.61 16.58 3.84
C ARG A 138 18.66 16.75 2.31
N ARG A 139 18.79 17.97 1.80
CA ARG A 139 18.83 18.33 0.37
C ARG A 139 17.65 17.78 -0.43
N LEU A 140 16.47 17.69 0.19
CA LEU A 140 15.27 17.22 -0.49
C LEU A 140 14.70 18.35 -1.35
N ASN A 141 14.40 18.06 -2.58
CA ASN A 141 13.71 18.99 -3.48
C ASN A 141 12.18 18.92 -3.28
N ARG A 142 11.46 19.85 -3.91
CA ARG A 142 10.00 19.95 -3.78
C ARG A 142 9.28 18.71 -4.33
N GLN A 143 9.77 18.13 -5.42
CA GLN A 143 9.19 16.95 -6.04
C GLN A 143 9.31 15.75 -5.10
N THR A 144 10.51 15.45 -4.59
CA THR A 144 10.73 14.37 -3.61
C THR A 144 9.86 14.54 -2.35
N ILE A 145 9.69 15.79 -1.87
CA ILE A 145 8.82 16.07 -0.72
C ILE A 145 7.35 15.71 -1.05
N GLY A 146 6.91 15.97 -2.27
CA GLY A 146 5.59 15.62 -2.76
C GLY A 146 5.41 14.11 -2.95
N ASP A 147 6.29 13.48 -3.74
CA ASP A 147 6.19 12.07 -4.14
C ASP A 147 6.21 11.11 -2.93
N PHE A 148 7.02 11.43 -1.92
CA PHE A 148 7.12 10.65 -0.68
C PHE A 148 6.25 11.18 0.46
N ILE A 149 5.37 12.15 0.19
CA ILE A 149 4.45 12.76 1.17
C ILE A 149 5.18 13.11 2.46
N ILE A 150 6.31 13.81 2.33
CA ILE A 150 7.17 14.13 3.47
C ILE A 150 6.52 15.20 4.34
N GLY A 151 6.52 14.98 5.65
CA GLY A 151 5.89 15.83 6.64
C GLY A 151 6.73 16.04 7.88
N TYR A 152 6.13 16.66 8.87
CA TYR A 152 6.72 16.88 10.19
C TYR A 152 5.75 16.54 11.30
N ALA A 153 6.16 15.67 12.21
CA ALA A 153 5.45 15.39 13.46
C ALA A 153 5.92 16.40 14.53
N PRO A 154 5.04 17.29 15.02
CA PRO A 154 5.38 18.25 16.07
C PRO A 154 5.91 17.56 17.33
N ASP A 155 6.73 18.27 18.10
CA ASP A 155 7.29 17.74 19.36
C ASP A 155 6.30 17.87 20.55
N GLN A 156 5.06 18.20 20.29
CA GLN A 156 3.97 18.21 21.25
C GLN A 156 3.44 16.79 21.44
N GLY A 157 3.22 16.38 22.69
CA GLY A 157 2.98 14.99 23.05
C GLY A 157 1.70 14.34 22.53
N ASP A 158 0.70 15.14 22.03
CA ASP A 158 -0.61 14.68 21.63
C ASP A 158 -1.27 15.54 20.52
N ALA A 159 -0.46 16.24 19.74
CA ALA A 159 -0.96 17.19 18.73
C ALA A 159 -1.78 16.47 17.62
N LEU A 160 -1.26 15.34 17.11
CA LEU A 160 -1.97 14.52 16.13
C LEU A 160 -3.20 13.86 16.77
N THR A 161 -3.02 13.24 17.94
CA THR A 161 -4.10 12.56 18.68
C THR A 161 -5.29 13.51 18.88
N LYS A 162 -5.06 14.72 19.41
CA LYS A 162 -6.12 15.74 19.57
C LYS A 162 -6.77 16.16 18.26
N ALA A 163 -5.97 16.29 17.20
CA ALA A 163 -6.50 16.67 15.87
C ALA A 163 -7.42 15.60 15.28
N LEU A 164 -7.10 14.32 15.49
CA LEU A 164 -7.89 13.20 14.98
C LEU A 164 -9.09 12.87 15.90
N GLU A 165 -8.96 13.03 17.23
CA GLU A 165 -10.09 12.94 18.15
C GLU A 165 -11.20 13.96 17.81
N LYS A 166 -10.84 15.18 17.45
CA LYS A 166 -11.79 16.20 16.95
C LYS A 166 -12.50 15.79 15.66
N ARG A 167 -11.96 14.84 14.92
CA ARG A 167 -12.55 14.26 13.70
C ARG A 167 -13.31 12.95 13.97
N GLY A 168 -13.52 12.61 15.23
CA GLY A 168 -14.31 11.46 15.64
C GLY A 168 -13.55 10.13 15.66
N PHE A 169 -12.21 10.16 15.76
CA PHE A 169 -11.42 8.96 15.98
C PHE A 169 -11.25 8.69 17.47
N SER A 170 -11.49 7.46 17.86
CA SER A 170 -11.16 6.99 19.19
C SER A 170 -9.67 6.66 19.30
N ARG A 171 -9.10 6.72 20.50
CA ARG A 171 -7.71 6.31 20.77
C ARG A 171 -7.41 4.87 20.36
N ARG A 172 -8.42 4.00 20.45
CA ARG A 172 -8.30 2.61 20.01
C ARG A 172 -8.08 2.53 18.47
N GLU A 173 -8.85 3.29 17.68
CA GLU A 173 -8.65 3.36 16.23
C GLU A 173 -7.29 3.94 15.86
N LEU A 174 -6.82 4.94 16.62
CA LEU A 174 -5.47 5.51 16.44
C LEU A 174 -4.37 4.52 16.83
N ALA A 175 -4.60 3.67 17.85
CA ALA A 175 -3.70 2.57 18.20
C ALA A 175 -3.69 1.48 17.13
N ASP A 176 -4.84 1.12 16.57
CA ASP A 176 -4.97 0.18 15.45
C ASP A 176 -4.21 0.67 14.21
N ALA A 177 -4.13 2.00 14.01
CA ALA A 177 -3.34 2.65 12.96
C ALA A 177 -1.84 2.80 13.30
N GLY A 178 -1.41 2.49 14.52
CA GLY A 178 -0.02 2.66 14.96
C GLY A 178 0.40 4.12 15.10
N LEU A 179 -0.52 5.04 15.40
CA LEU A 179 -0.26 6.48 15.53
C LEU A 179 -0.02 6.93 16.97
N VAL A 180 -0.39 6.12 17.95
CA VAL A 180 -0.25 6.42 19.38
C VAL A 180 0.69 5.44 20.07
N ASN A 181 1.38 5.91 21.08
CA ASN A 181 2.25 5.10 21.94
C ASN A 181 1.43 4.40 23.05
N ARG A 182 2.09 3.54 23.83
CA ARG A 182 1.48 2.80 24.95
C ARG A 182 0.86 3.68 26.04
N PHE A 183 1.20 4.96 26.09
CA PHE A 183 0.66 5.92 27.05
C PHE A 183 -0.48 6.76 26.47
N GLY A 184 -0.90 6.50 25.22
CA GLY A 184 -2.00 7.18 24.53
C GLY A 184 -1.64 8.54 23.92
N GLY A 185 -0.39 8.97 23.96
CA GLY A 185 0.12 10.15 23.25
C GLY A 185 0.65 9.80 21.86
N ASP A 186 1.02 10.81 21.08
CA ASP A 186 1.55 10.63 19.73
C ASP A 186 2.79 9.72 19.73
N LEU A 187 2.82 8.74 18.82
CA LEU A 187 3.97 7.87 18.64
C LEU A 187 5.16 8.64 18.07
N PHE A 188 4.90 9.47 17.06
CA PHE A 188 5.93 10.26 16.39
C PHE A 188 5.95 11.69 16.91
N ARG A 189 7.12 12.14 17.38
CA ARG A 189 7.32 13.51 17.91
C ARG A 189 8.67 14.05 17.48
N GLY A 190 8.73 15.32 17.11
CA GLY A 190 9.96 16.00 16.70
C GLY A 190 10.66 15.35 15.51
N ARG A 191 9.89 14.77 14.56
CA ARG A 191 10.44 13.94 13.49
C ARG A 191 10.02 14.44 12.12
N MET A 192 10.95 14.39 11.18
CA MET A 192 10.63 14.40 9.76
C MET A 192 10.00 13.06 9.42
N MET A 193 8.81 13.09 8.84
CA MET A 193 7.97 11.94 8.53
C MET A 193 8.02 11.61 7.05
N VAL A 194 8.05 10.34 6.72
CA VAL A 194 7.91 9.81 5.37
C VAL A 194 6.82 8.75 5.40
N VAL A 195 5.92 8.80 4.43
CA VAL A 195 4.84 7.81 4.29
C VAL A 195 5.39 6.46 3.84
N LEU A 196 4.87 5.39 4.42
CA LEU A 196 5.00 4.03 3.92
C LEU A 196 3.72 3.68 3.19
N SER A 197 3.84 3.40 1.89
CA SER A 197 2.72 3.01 1.04
C SER A 197 2.83 1.54 0.66
N ASP A 198 1.69 0.88 0.47
CA ASP A 198 1.66 -0.44 -0.16
C ASP A 198 1.88 -0.34 -1.68
N SER A 199 1.83 -1.46 -2.37
CA SER A 199 2.02 -1.54 -3.82
C SER A 199 0.93 -0.82 -4.65
N SER A 200 -0.20 -0.45 -4.03
CA SER A 200 -1.29 0.33 -4.64
C SER A 200 -1.24 1.83 -4.31
N GLY A 201 -0.22 2.27 -3.55
CA GLY A 201 -0.07 3.67 -3.13
C GLY A 201 -0.86 4.04 -1.87
N GLU A 202 -1.59 3.11 -1.26
CA GLU A 202 -2.33 3.35 -0.03
C GLU A 202 -1.38 3.51 1.17
N VAL A 203 -1.66 4.49 2.02
CA VAL A 203 -0.84 4.75 3.21
C VAL A 203 -1.07 3.65 4.25
N VAL A 204 -0.01 2.93 4.61
CA VAL A 204 -0.05 1.82 5.57
C VAL A 204 0.71 2.13 6.87
N GLY A 205 1.52 3.17 6.88
CA GLY A 205 2.29 3.59 8.03
C GLY A 205 3.25 4.74 7.75
N PHE A 206 4.20 4.91 8.64
CA PHE A 206 5.20 5.97 8.56
C PHE A 206 6.56 5.50 9.04
N THR A 207 7.61 6.11 8.48
CA THR A 207 8.93 6.16 9.11
C THR A 207 9.25 7.60 9.49
N GLY A 208 9.81 7.80 10.69
CA GLY A 208 10.12 9.12 11.23
C GLY A 208 11.57 9.24 11.65
N ARG A 209 12.30 10.22 11.11
CA ARG A 209 13.66 10.55 11.51
C ARG A 209 13.65 11.74 12.47
N ILE A 210 14.29 11.61 13.63
CA ILE A 210 14.41 12.73 14.57
C ILE A 210 15.20 13.89 13.92
N ILE A 211 14.72 15.13 14.08
CA ILE A 211 15.38 16.29 13.47
C ILE A 211 16.38 16.97 14.43
N ARG A 212 16.19 16.81 15.73
CA ARG A 212 17.14 17.23 16.79
C ARG A 212 17.71 15.98 17.43
N ASP A 213 19.01 15.89 17.53
CA ASP A 213 19.65 14.74 18.16
C ASP A 213 19.28 14.68 19.66
N ASP A 214 18.74 13.54 20.08
CA ASP A 214 18.48 13.17 21.47
C ASP A 214 19.05 11.77 21.71
N PRO A 215 20.09 11.64 22.57
CA PRO A 215 20.71 10.33 22.84
C PRO A 215 19.75 9.29 23.43
N ARG A 216 18.62 9.73 24.00
CA ARG A 216 17.60 8.86 24.61
C ARG A 216 16.53 8.41 23.65
N ALA A 217 16.49 8.97 22.44
CA ALA A 217 15.48 8.66 21.43
C ALA A 217 16.12 7.98 20.21
N PRO A 218 15.49 6.94 19.62
CA PRO A 218 16.02 6.30 18.43
C PRO A 218 16.03 7.29 17.25
N LYS A 219 17.13 7.28 16.49
CA LYS A 219 17.31 8.14 15.32
C LYS A 219 16.19 7.96 14.30
N TYR A 220 15.77 6.72 14.05
CA TYR A 220 14.65 6.34 13.21
C TYR A 220 13.60 5.60 14.04
N LEU A 221 12.35 5.86 13.77
CA LEU A 221 11.20 5.19 14.35
C LEU A 221 10.21 4.84 13.23
N ASN A 222 9.77 3.60 13.20
CA ASN A 222 8.78 3.12 12.21
C ASN A 222 7.45 2.83 12.90
N THR A 223 6.36 2.86 12.14
CA THR A 223 5.09 2.29 12.56
C THR A 223 5.31 0.86 13.05
N PRO A 224 4.77 0.48 14.22
CA PRO A 224 4.80 -0.91 14.69
C PRO A 224 3.96 -1.82 13.80
N GLN A 225 4.02 -3.14 14.03
CA GLN A 225 3.10 -4.09 13.42
C GLN A 225 1.65 -3.67 13.67
N THR A 226 0.84 -3.54 12.60
CA THR A 226 -0.57 -3.17 12.67
C THR A 226 -1.43 -4.07 11.78
N LEU A 227 -2.74 -3.78 11.69
CA LEU A 227 -3.63 -4.46 10.74
C LEU A 227 -3.29 -4.12 9.27
N LEU A 228 -2.61 -3.00 9.01
CA LEU A 228 -2.28 -2.51 7.67
C LEU A 228 -0.80 -2.62 7.32
N PHE A 229 0.08 -2.66 8.30
CA PHE A 229 1.53 -2.64 8.12
C PHE A 229 2.19 -3.88 8.70
N ASP A 230 2.88 -4.62 7.85
CA ASP A 230 3.79 -5.71 8.21
C ASP A 230 5.19 -5.40 7.66
N LYS A 231 6.14 -5.14 8.55
CA LYS A 231 7.50 -4.76 8.19
C LYS A 231 8.21 -5.81 7.32
N SER A 232 7.89 -7.10 7.49
CA SER A 232 8.50 -8.19 6.72
C SER A 232 7.99 -8.27 5.27
N ARG A 233 6.87 -7.61 4.97
CA ARG A 233 6.18 -7.67 3.68
C ARG A 233 6.21 -6.33 2.91
N HIS A 234 6.76 -5.27 3.51
CA HIS A 234 6.78 -3.94 2.90
C HIS A 234 8.16 -3.59 2.38
N ILE A 235 8.22 -3.26 1.08
CA ILE A 235 9.41 -2.69 0.44
C ILE A 235 9.18 -1.18 0.34
N PHE A 236 10.07 -0.40 0.97
CA PHE A 236 10.01 1.06 0.92
C PHE A 236 10.21 1.59 -0.51
N GLY A 237 9.32 2.46 -0.95
CA GLY A 237 9.41 3.12 -2.27
C GLY A 237 8.96 2.25 -3.44
N LEU A 238 8.37 1.07 -3.20
CA LEU A 238 7.92 0.18 -4.29
C LEU A 238 6.88 0.85 -5.18
N TYR A 239 5.91 1.56 -4.61
CA TYR A 239 4.88 2.29 -5.37
C TYR A 239 5.52 3.36 -6.27
N GLN A 240 6.40 4.19 -5.72
CA GLN A 240 7.09 5.24 -6.47
C GLN A 240 8.01 4.67 -7.57
N ALA A 241 8.62 3.51 -7.33
CA ALA A 241 9.47 2.84 -8.31
C ALA A 241 8.70 2.23 -9.50
N LYS A 242 7.40 1.97 -9.35
CA LYS A 242 6.56 1.50 -10.46
C LYS A 242 6.16 2.62 -11.42
N GLU A 243 6.14 3.87 -10.94
CA GLU A 243 5.76 5.05 -11.73
C GLU A 243 6.96 5.77 -12.34
N ALA A 244 8.19 5.34 -12.03
CA ALA A 244 9.44 5.91 -12.53
C ALA A 244 9.95 5.17 -13.78
#